data_39a9fab91fed434aee147df90562b7ae
#
_entry.id   39a9fab91fed434aee147df90562b7ae
#
_cell.length_a   1.000
_cell.length_b   1.000
_cell.length_c   1.000
_cell.angle_alpha   90.00
_cell.angle_beta   90.00
_cell.angle_gamma   90.00
#
_symmetry.space_group_name_H-M   'P 1'
#
loop_
_entity.id
_entity.type
_entity.pdbx_description
1 polymer ?
#
loop_
_entity_poly.entity_id
_entity_poly.type
_entity_poly.pdbx_seq_one_letter_code
_entity_poly.pdbx_strand_id
1 'polypeptide(L)'
;IIENKIYIHFMAMNNLYYGVVDIVDSLIADTELSWLPRKCITRMKNALYKYINADIVYIHKLFLHYGYPNIADENVHEFCEVLIGWIEEIEAENKADDFALESMRQLLKSARKKKKLCFLTDNENLMLMDGYESLYIKPIYMFPNSEHIFDEETEIMKKICSTPIILGGNELHNYSFVKSTENRIVQLSDVIIGIIGKLMLYANVSTLPEIKKEMASLSPQQEKNISLLNNLINASSDHCLAFIHYTANFLEMEKVTCILTMAK
;
A
#
# COMPACT_ATOMS: atom_id res chain seq x y z
N ILE A 1 8.78 24.61 7.95
CA ILE A 1 8.88 23.59 6.90
C ILE A 1 8.46 24.22 5.57
N ILE A 2 7.19 24.56 5.34
CA ILE A 2 6.68 25.11 4.07
C ILE A 2 7.40 26.40 3.68
N GLU A 3 7.54 27.35 4.59
CA GLU A 3 8.25 28.63 4.37
C GLU A 3 9.70 28.45 3.93
N ASN A 4 10.35 27.38 4.40
CA ASN A 4 11.73 27.04 4.04
C ASN A 4 11.83 26.12 2.81
N LYS A 5 10.72 25.87 2.11
CA LYS A 5 10.64 24.96 0.94
C LYS A 5 11.15 23.55 1.26
N ILE A 6 10.85 23.06 2.47
CA ILE A 6 11.12 21.67 2.84
C ILE A 6 9.91 20.85 2.46
N TYR A 7 10.09 19.87 1.61
CA TYR A 7 9.08 18.95 1.14
C TYR A 7 9.20 17.62 1.89
N ILE A 8 8.10 16.86 1.91
CA ILE A 8 8.08 15.52 2.49
C ILE A 8 7.96 14.47 1.38
N HIS A 9 8.72 13.39 1.54
CA HIS A 9 8.59 12.19 0.75
C HIS A 9 8.21 11.03 1.68
N PHE A 10 7.12 10.35 1.38
CA PHE A 10 6.72 9.17 2.14
C PHE A 10 5.97 8.15 1.28
N MET A 11 6.00 6.91 1.74
CA MET A 11 5.20 5.82 1.23
C MET A 11 4.31 5.30 2.34
N ALA A 12 3.00 5.24 2.10
CA ALA A 12 2.03 4.67 3.01
C ALA A 12 1.37 3.45 2.36
N MET A 13 1.34 2.33 3.11
CA MET A 13 0.84 1.06 2.59
C MET A 13 -0.12 0.41 3.58
N ASN A 14 -1.27 -0.01 3.07
CA ASN A 14 -2.18 -0.90 3.77
C ASN A 14 -1.80 -2.34 3.41
N ASN A 15 -1.32 -3.11 4.38
CA ASN A 15 -0.81 -4.47 4.15
C ASN A 15 -1.87 -5.42 3.60
N LEU A 16 -3.13 -5.33 4.07
CA LEU A 16 -4.22 -6.15 3.55
C LEU A 16 -4.52 -5.79 2.08
N TYR A 17 -4.55 -4.49 1.76
CA TYR A 17 -4.76 -4.05 0.39
C TYR A 17 -3.60 -4.47 -0.52
N TYR A 18 -2.36 -4.43 -0.02
CA TYR A 18 -1.19 -4.92 -0.75
C TYR A 18 -1.34 -6.41 -1.08
N GLY A 19 -1.77 -7.23 -0.11
CA GLY A 19 -2.04 -8.63 -0.35
C GLY A 19 -3.15 -8.88 -1.40
N VAL A 20 -4.21 -8.06 -1.39
CA VAL A 20 -5.24 -8.10 -2.43
C VAL A 20 -4.68 -7.72 -3.80
N VAL A 21 -3.76 -6.74 -3.85
CA VAL A 21 -3.07 -6.36 -5.09
C VAL A 21 -2.31 -7.56 -5.67
N ASP A 22 -1.56 -8.29 -4.85
CA ASP A 22 -0.78 -9.45 -5.30
C ASP A 22 -1.67 -10.60 -5.77
N ILE A 23 -2.82 -10.83 -5.12
CA ILE A 23 -3.81 -11.80 -5.60
C ILE A 23 -4.28 -11.41 -7.01
N VAL A 24 -4.79 -10.19 -7.18
CA VAL A 24 -5.34 -9.74 -8.47
C VAL A 24 -4.28 -9.74 -9.57
N ASP A 25 -3.09 -9.25 -9.27
CA ASP A 25 -1.98 -9.18 -10.24
C ASP A 25 -1.49 -10.58 -10.63
N SER A 26 -1.47 -11.55 -9.69
CA SER A 26 -1.18 -12.96 -10.00
C SER A 26 -2.23 -13.60 -10.91
N LEU A 27 -3.49 -13.23 -10.74
CA LEU A 27 -4.56 -13.74 -11.61
C LEU A 27 -4.45 -13.18 -13.03
N ILE A 28 -4.01 -11.94 -13.18
CA ILE A 28 -3.86 -11.25 -14.48
C ILE A 28 -2.54 -11.62 -15.15
N ALA A 29 -1.48 -11.86 -14.39
CA ALA A 29 -0.17 -12.19 -14.93
C ALA A 29 -0.25 -13.39 -15.89
N ASP A 30 0.50 -13.32 -17.00
CA ASP A 30 0.56 -14.36 -18.03
C ASP A 30 -0.81 -14.73 -18.67
N THR A 31 -1.79 -13.83 -18.59
CA THR A 31 -3.08 -13.99 -19.29
C THR A 31 -3.13 -13.09 -20.53
N GLU A 32 -4.00 -13.49 -21.47
CA GLU A 32 -4.36 -12.63 -22.61
C GLU A 32 -5.13 -11.35 -22.19
N LEU A 33 -5.36 -11.17 -20.89
CA LEU A 33 -6.11 -10.06 -20.29
C LEU A 33 -5.24 -8.86 -19.90
N SER A 34 -3.96 -8.86 -20.28
CA SER A 34 -3.04 -7.71 -20.12
C SER A 34 -3.55 -6.40 -20.72
N TRP A 35 -4.54 -6.46 -21.62
CA TRP A 35 -5.22 -5.32 -22.22
C TRP A 35 -6.28 -4.66 -21.33
N LEU A 36 -6.63 -5.26 -20.19
CA LEU A 36 -7.62 -4.69 -19.28
C LEU A 36 -7.21 -3.27 -18.86
N PRO A 37 -8.13 -2.28 -18.97
CA PRO A 37 -7.83 -0.94 -18.54
C PRO A 37 -7.44 -0.90 -17.06
N ARG A 38 -6.40 -0.16 -16.71
CA ARG A 38 -5.93 0.00 -15.30
C ARG A 38 -7.09 0.36 -14.36
N LYS A 39 -8.05 1.18 -14.82
CA LYS A 39 -9.23 1.56 -14.04
C LYS A 39 -10.10 0.36 -13.66
N CYS A 40 -10.24 -0.63 -14.54
CA CYS A 40 -10.98 -1.86 -14.25
C CYS A 40 -10.23 -2.71 -13.21
N ILE A 41 -8.93 -2.88 -13.38
CA ILE A 41 -8.07 -3.61 -12.45
C ILE A 41 -8.13 -2.97 -11.06
N THR A 42 -8.00 -1.65 -10.99
CA THR A 42 -8.09 -0.91 -9.71
C THR A 42 -9.46 -1.09 -9.04
N ARG A 43 -10.55 -1.09 -9.81
CA ARG A 43 -11.89 -1.35 -9.27
C ARG A 43 -12.03 -2.77 -8.71
N MET A 44 -11.51 -3.77 -9.41
CA MET A 44 -11.49 -5.15 -8.92
C MET A 44 -10.72 -5.27 -7.60
N LYS A 45 -9.53 -4.66 -7.51
CA LYS A 45 -8.73 -4.61 -6.28
C LYS A 45 -9.51 -3.97 -5.13
N ASN A 46 -10.18 -2.86 -5.37
CA ASN A 46 -10.95 -2.15 -4.34
C ASN A 46 -12.21 -2.93 -3.91
N ALA A 47 -12.95 -3.51 -4.84
CA ALA A 47 -14.10 -4.34 -4.52
C ALA A 47 -13.68 -5.58 -3.73
N LEU A 48 -12.66 -6.31 -4.20
CA LEU A 48 -12.16 -7.48 -3.50
C LEU A 48 -11.70 -7.14 -2.07
N TYR A 49 -10.91 -6.07 -1.91
CA TYR A 49 -10.49 -5.58 -0.59
C TYR A 49 -11.68 -5.28 0.33
N LYS A 50 -12.70 -4.58 -0.17
CA LYS A 50 -13.88 -4.20 0.59
C LYS A 50 -14.57 -5.42 1.21
N TYR A 51 -14.80 -6.44 0.42
CA TYR A 51 -15.50 -7.64 0.87
C TYR A 51 -14.60 -8.58 1.69
N ILE A 52 -13.32 -8.68 1.37
CA ILE A 52 -12.33 -9.37 2.21
C ILE A 52 -12.26 -8.73 3.61
N ASN A 53 -12.23 -7.40 3.68
CA ASN A 53 -12.16 -6.69 4.96
C ASN A 53 -13.46 -6.87 5.78
N ALA A 54 -14.61 -6.99 5.11
CA ALA A 54 -15.89 -7.27 5.77
C ALA A 54 -15.97 -8.70 6.32
N ASP A 55 -15.34 -9.67 5.66
CA ASP A 55 -15.33 -11.09 6.06
C ASP A 55 -13.92 -11.58 6.42
N ILE A 56 -13.14 -10.71 7.08
CA ILE A 56 -11.72 -10.93 7.34
C ILE A 56 -11.44 -12.23 8.13
N VAL A 57 -12.35 -12.64 8.99
CA VAL A 57 -12.18 -13.85 9.82
C VAL A 57 -12.22 -15.12 8.97
N TYR A 58 -13.14 -15.20 8.02
CA TYR A 58 -13.21 -16.31 7.08
C TYR A 58 -12.01 -16.33 6.14
N ILE A 59 -11.72 -15.21 5.53
CA ILE A 59 -10.60 -15.08 4.59
C ILE A 59 -9.24 -15.36 5.26
N HIS A 60 -9.04 -14.94 6.50
CA HIS A 60 -7.83 -15.29 7.25
C HIS A 60 -7.67 -16.80 7.43
N LYS A 61 -8.75 -17.52 7.76
CA LYS A 61 -8.73 -18.99 7.84
C LYS A 61 -8.40 -19.65 6.50
N LEU A 62 -8.99 -19.13 5.43
CA LEU A 62 -8.74 -19.60 4.06
C LEU A 62 -7.29 -19.39 3.67
N PHE A 63 -6.73 -18.20 3.93
CA PHE A 63 -5.33 -17.90 3.65
C PHE A 63 -4.37 -18.81 4.43
N LEU A 64 -4.62 -19.03 5.71
CA LEU A 64 -3.85 -19.98 6.50
C LEU A 64 -3.94 -21.42 5.96
N HIS A 65 -5.13 -21.84 5.52
CA HIS A 65 -5.35 -23.19 5.00
C HIS A 65 -4.53 -23.45 3.72
N TYR A 66 -4.48 -22.49 2.81
CA TYR A 66 -3.76 -22.62 1.53
C TYR A 66 -2.29 -22.13 1.61
N GLY A 67 -1.81 -21.73 2.79
CA GLY A 67 -0.42 -21.27 2.98
C GLY A 67 -0.14 -19.92 2.32
N TYR A 68 -1.18 -19.07 2.13
CA TYR A 68 -0.98 -17.70 1.61
C TYR A 68 0.07 -16.94 2.47
N PRO A 69 1.00 -16.19 1.87
CA PRO A 69 1.15 -15.84 0.45
C PRO A 69 2.06 -16.78 -0.37
N ASN A 70 2.23 -18.03 0.06
CA ASN A 70 2.99 -19.05 -0.67
C ASN A 70 2.09 -20.25 -0.98
N ILE A 71 1.25 -20.10 -2.02
CA ILE A 71 0.28 -21.12 -2.41
C ILE A 71 0.98 -22.20 -3.23
N ALA A 72 0.98 -23.44 -2.73
CA ALA A 72 1.55 -24.59 -3.44
C ALA A 72 0.86 -24.82 -4.80
N ASP A 73 1.63 -25.21 -5.80
CA ASP A 73 1.17 -25.39 -7.18
C ASP A 73 -0.08 -26.31 -7.27
N GLU A 74 -0.09 -27.39 -6.48
CA GLU A 74 -1.22 -28.32 -6.40
C GLU A 74 -2.49 -27.72 -5.80
N ASN A 75 -2.37 -26.66 -5.01
CA ASN A 75 -3.48 -25.99 -4.32
C ASN A 75 -4.08 -24.84 -5.14
N VAL A 76 -3.44 -24.39 -6.22
CA VAL A 76 -3.90 -23.23 -7.01
C VAL A 76 -5.33 -23.41 -7.51
N HIS A 77 -5.64 -24.61 -8.02
CA HIS A 77 -7.00 -24.90 -8.53
C HIS A 77 -8.05 -24.75 -7.42
N GLU A 78 -7.83 -25.41 -6.30
CA GLU A 78 -8.78 -25.42 -5.17
C GLU A 78 -8.90 -24.04 -4.53
N PHE A 79 -7.80 -23.33 -4.33
CA PHE A 79 -7.80 -21.95 -3.87
C PHE A 79 -8.68 -21.03 -4.73
N CYS A 80 -8.55 -21.13 -6.06
CA CYS A 80 -9.40 -20.37 -6.98
C CYS A 80 -10.87 -20.76 -6.87
N GLU A 81 -11.19 -22.07 -6.77
CA GLU A 81 -12.58 -22.54 -6.64
C GLU A 81 -13.24 -22.06 -5.35
N VAL A 82 -12.51 -22.10 -4.24
CA VAL A 82 -13.04 -21.61 -2.95
C VAL A 82 -13.28 -20.11 -2.97
N LEU A 83 -12.37 -19.34 -3.59
CA LEU A 83 -12.58 -17.89 -3.78
C LEU A 83 -13.77 -17.61 -4.72
N ILE A 84 -13.98 -18.41 -5.77
CA ILE A 84 -15.15 -18.28 -6.66
C ILE A 84 -16.42 -18.50 -5.83
N GLY A 85 -16.50 -19.59 -5.06
CA GLY A 85 -17.66 -19.89 -4.22
C GLY A 85 -17.94 -18.77 -3.21
N TRP A 86 -16.89 -18.24 -2.55
CA TRP A 86 -17.05 -17.12 -1.63
C TRP A 86 -17.58 -15.85 -2.33
N ILE A 87 -17.06 -15.52 -3.53
CA ILE A 87 -17.54 -14.35 -4.30
C ILE A 87 -19.01 -14.55 -4.72
N GLU A 88 -19.44 -15.78 -5.04
CA GLU A 88 -20.82 -16.07 -5.43
C GLU A 88 -21.86 -15.89 -4.29
N GLU A 89 -21.39 -15.93 -3.04
CA GLU A 89 -22.23 -15.67 -1.86
C GLU A 89 -22.32 -14.18 -1.50
N ILE A 90 -21.53 -13.31 -2.13
CA ILE A 90 -21.51 -11.87 -1.84
C ILE A 90 -22.72 -11.17 -2.47
N GLU A 91 -23.52 -10.50 -1.65
CA GLU A 91 -24.49 -9.52 -2.11
C GLU A 91 -23.79 -8.18 -2.35
N ALA A 92 -23.60 -7.82 -3.63
CA ALA A 92 -22.91 -6.58 -3.98
C ALA A 92 -23.74 -5.34 -3.61
N GLU A 93 -23.14 -4.36 -2.94
CA GLU A 93 -23.83 -3.14 -2.50
C GLU A 93 -24.31 -2.26 -3.66
N ASN A 94 -23.67 -2.39 -4.82
CA ASN A 94 -23.99 -1.57 -6.01
C ASN A 94 -23.55 -2.28 -7.31
N LYS A 95 -24.05 -1.79 -8.44
CA LYS A 95 -23.73 -2.34 -9.78
C LYS A 95 -22.25 -2.32 -10.14
N ALA A 96 -21.48 -1.36 -9.61
CA ALA A 96 -20.06 -1.25 -9.93
C ALA A 96 -19.25 -2.33 -9.19
N ASP A 97 -19.61 -2.62 -7.93
CA ASP A 97 -19.05 -3.72 -7.15
C ASP A 97 -19.45 -5.07 -7.77
N ASP A 98 -20.72 -5.23 -8.14
CA ASP A 98 -21.23 -6.45 -8.80
C ASP A 98 -20.44 -6.76 -10.08
N PHE A 99 -20.24 -5.76 -10.94
CA PHE A 99 -19.40 -5.92 -12.14
C PHE A 99 -17.95 -6.27 -11.81
N ALA A 100 -17.38 -5.65 -10.77
CA ALA A 100 -16.00 -5.91 -10.37
C ALA A 100 -15.84 -7.34 -9.82
N LEU A 101 -16.77 -7.81 -8.98
CA LEU A 101 -16.78 -9.17 -8.44
C LEU A 101 -17.00 -10.21 -9.53
N GLU A 102 -17.91 -9.97 -10.50
CA GLU A 102 -18.07 -10.86 -11.65
C GLU A 102 -16.78 -10.92 -12.49
N SER A 103 -16.12 -9.79 -12.71
CA SER A 103 -14.83 -9.75 -13.40
C SER A 103 -13.77 -10.56 -12.66
N MET A 104 -13.72 -10.47 -11.32
CA MET A 104 -12.85 -11.29 -10.48
C MET A 104 -13.15 -12.76 -10.61
N ARG A 105 -14.43 -13.14 -10.61
CA ARG A 105 -14.87 -14.53 -10.78
C ARG A 105 -14.39 -15.10 -12.12
N GLN A 106 -14.47 -14.32 -13.21
CA GLN A 106 -13.99 -14.75 -14.52
C GLN A 106 -12.46 -14.91 -14.55
N LEU A 107 -11.71 -14.00 -13.89
CA LEU A 107 -10.27 -14.13 -13.73
C LEU A 107 -9.89 -15.40 -12.96
N LEU A 108 -10.55 -15.68 -11.84
CA LEU A 108 -10.34 -16.89 -11.05
C LEU A 108 -10.64 -18.16 -11.87
N LYS A 109 -11.74 -18.19 -12.64
CA LYS A 109 -12.07 -19.30 -13.56
C LYS A 109 -10.99 -19.52 -14.62
N SER A 110 -10.33 -18.47 -15.08
CA SER A 110 -9.17 -18.58 -15.97
C SER A 110 -7.93 -19.06 -15.22
N ALA A 111 -7.63 -18.46 -14.08
CA ALA A 111 -6.43 -18.69 -13.29
C ALA A 111 -6.36 -20.10 -12.67
N ARG A 112 -7.49 -20.74 -12.32
CA ARG A 112 -7.52 -22.12 -11.78
C ARG A 112 -6.89 -23.17 -12.70
N LYS A 113 -6.66 -22.85 -13.98
CA LYS A 113 -5.97 -23.70 -14.95
C LYS A 113 -4.46 -23.48 -14.96
N LYS A 114 -3.96 -22.48 -14.26
CA LYS A 114 -2.53 -22.20 -14.13
C LYS A 114 -1.87 -23.21 -13.21
N LYS A 115 -0.58 -23.43 -13.42
CA LYS A 115 0.25 -24.25 -12.53
C LYS A 115 0.62 -23.49 -11.26
N LYS A 116 0.86 -22.16 -11.36
CA LYS A 116 1.25 -21.32 -10.22
C LYS A 116 0.71 -19.89 -10.35
N LEU A 117 0.65 -19.20 -9.24
CA LEU A 117 0.30 -17.78 -9.14
C LEU A 117 1.57 -16.97 -8.87
N CYS A 118 2.02 -16.15 -9.84
CA CYS A 118 3.36 -15.57 -9.90
C CYS A 118 3.81 -14.81 -8.63
N PHE A 119 2.92 -14.05 -8.00
CA PHE A 119 3.23 -13.26 -6.80
C PHE A 119 2.85 -13.97 -5.51
N LEU A 120 2.28 -15.17 -5.59
CA LEU A 120 1.83 -15.97 -4.45
C LEU A 120 2.55 -17.33 -4.42
N THR A 121 3.80 -17.35 -4.85
CA THR A 121 4.67 -18.53 -4.85
C THR A 121 6.08 -18.09 -4.43
N ASP A 122 6.85 -19.03 -3.90
CA ASP A 122 8.24 -18.81 -3.46
C ASP A 122 8.41 -17.73 -2.35
N ASN A 123 7.33 -17.43 -1.60
CA ASN A 123 7.38 -16.53 -0.44
C ASN A 123 7.83 -17.32 0.80
N GLU A 124 9.05 -17.10 1.22
CA GLU A 124 9.61 -17.78 2.39
C GLU A 124 8.87 -17.40 3.69
N ASN A 125 8.76 -18.36 4.61
CA ASN A 125 8.16 -18.17 5.93
C ASN A 125 6.73 -17.60 5.92
N LEU A 126 5.98 -17.75 4.85
CA LEU A 126 4.62 -17.19 4.67
C LEU A 126 4.60 -15.66 4.86
N MET A 127 5.67 -14.98 4.49
CA MET A 127 5.76 -13.52 4.55
C MET A 127 5.50 -12.92 3.18
N LEU A 128 4.49 -12.06 3.10
CA LEU A 128 4.14 -11.33 1.88
C LEU A 128 5.22 -10.31 1.48
N MET A 129 5.94 -9.79 2.45
CA MET A 129 7.03 -8.84 2.24
C MET A 129 8.21 -9.25 3.13
N ASP A 130 9.21 -9.87 2.52
CA ASP A 130 10.44 -10.26 3.20
C ASP A 130 11.41 -9.08 3.28
N GLY A 131 11.19 -8.26 4.30
CA GLY A 131 12.02 -7.10 4.58
C GLY A 131 11.53 -5.81 3.91
N TYR A 132 12.03 -4.70 4.44
CA TYR A 132 11.63 -3.35 4.03
C TYR A 132 12.73 -2.60 3.27
N GLU A 133 13.83 -3.27 2.91
CA GLU A 133 14.95 -2.67 2.19
C GLU A 133 14.53 -2.04 0.85
N SER A 134 13.52 -2.59 0.19
CA SER A 134 12.95 -2.03 -1.04
C SER A 134 12.41 -0.60 -0.85
N LEU A 135 11.91 -0.27 0.36
CA LEU A 135 11.43 1.07 0.70
C LEU A 135 12.58 2.09 0.81
N TYR A 136 13.78 1.64 1.17
CA TYR A 136 15.01 2.45 1.22
C TYR A 136 15.68 2.55 -0.15
N ILE A 137 15.72 1.45 -0.90
CA ILE A 137 16.34 1.38 -2.23
C ILE A 137 15.55 2.18 -3.27
N LYS A 138 14.21 2.13 -3.21
CA LYS A 138 13.34 2.83 -4.17
C LYS A 138 13.60 4.34 -4.27
N PRO A 139 13.70 5.13 -3.17
CA PRO A 139 14.08 6.54 -3.25
C PRO A 139 15.45 6.78 -3.91
N ILE A 140 16.43 5.91 -3.64
CA ILE A 140 17.78 6.03 -4.22
C ILE A 140 17.71 5.91 -5.75
N TYR A 141 16.95 4.95 -6.28
CA TYR A 141 16.71 4.82 -7.72
C TYR A 141 15.87 5.95 -8.31
N MET A 142 14.86 6.42 -7.57
CA MET A 142 13.97 7.49 -8.05
C MET A 142 14.66 8.84 -8.11
N PHE A 143 15.61 9.09 -7.21
CA PHE A 143 16.33 10.36 -7.07
C PHE A 143 17.86 10.14 -7.05
N PRO A 144 18.45 9.63 -8.15
CA PRO A 144 19.86 9.21 -8.18
C PRO A 144 20.85 10.38 -8.03
N ASN A 145 20.40 11.61 -8.23
CA ASN A 145 21.22 12.83 -8.08
C ASN A 145 21.04 13.51 -6.70
N SER A 146 20.34 12.88 -5.77
CA SER A 146 20.13 13.37 -4.41
C SER A 146 21.00 12.58 -3.44
N GLU A 147 21.41 13.19 -2.32
CA GLU A 147 21.94 12.47 -1.18
C GLU A 147 20.78 11.94 -0.32
N HIS A 148 20.86 10.67 0.08
CA HIS A 148 19.91 10.00 0.94
C HIS A 148 20.54 9.73 2.30
N ILE A 149 19.92 10.26 3.36
CA ILE A 149 20.36 10.06 4.73
C ILE A 149 19.24 9.29 5.46
N PHE A 150 19.56 8.08 5.91
CA PHE A 150 18.64 7.20 6.61
C PHE A 150 19.02 7.06 8.08
N ASP A 151 18.03 6.75 8.93
CA ASP A 151 18.32 6.30 10.28
C ASP A 151 18.98 4.91 10.28
N GLU A 152 19.83 4.66 11.27
CA GLU A 152 20.49 3.37 11.45
C GLU A 152 19.47 2.28 11.82
N GLU A 153 19.17 1.43 10.83
CA GLU A 153 18.41 0.20 10.99
C GLU A 153 19.30 -0.99 10.66
N THR A 154 19.76 -1.70 11.69
CA THR A 154 20.83 -2.71 11.57
C THR A 154 20.53 -3.76 10.50
N GLU A 155 19.30 -4.27 10.41
CA GLU A 155 18.95 -5.31 9.45
C GLU A 155 18.88 -4.77 8.02
N ILE A 156 18.35 -3.56 7.84
CA ILE A 156 18.29 -2.87 6.55
C ILE A 156 19.71 -2.54 6.05
N MET A 157 20.54 -2.00 6.93
CA MET A 157 21.94 -1.69 6.61
C MET A 157 22.70 -2.92 6.12
N LYS A 158 22.58 -4.07 6.81
CA LYS A 158 23.22 -5.31 6.39
C LYS A 158 22.80 -5.71 4.98
N LYS A 159 21.50 -5.66 4.67
CA LYS A 159 20.95 -6.04 3.37
C LYS A 159 21.40 -5.07 2.26
N ILE A 160 21.28 -3.76 2.47
CA ILE A 160 21.66 -2.75 1.48
C ILE A 160 23.17 -2.73 1.25
N CYS A 161 23.99 -2.82 2.32
CA CYS A 161 25.45 -2.82 2.17
C CYS A 161 26.00 -4.12 1.58
N SER A 162 25.24 -5.22 1.61
CA SER A 162 25.66 -6.50 1.02
C SER A 162 25.42 -6.61 -0.48
N THR A 163 24.59 -5.74 -1.05
CA THR A 163 24.20 -5.80 -2.48
C THR A 163 24.37 -4.43 -3.11
N PRO A 164 25.25 -4.28 -4.11
CA PRO A 164 25.47 -2.98 -4.77
C PRO A 164 24.20 -2.50 -5.46
N ILE A 165 23.89 -1.21 -5.30
CA ILE A 165 22.78 -0.55 -5.98
C ILE A 165 23.29 -0.04 -7.32
N ILE A 166 22.87 -0.64 -8.44
CA ILE A 166 23.40 -0.34 -9.77
C ILE A 166 22.35 0.34 -10.63
N LEU A 167 22.68 1.49 -11.23
CA LEU A 167 21.85 2.20 -12.19
C LEU A 167 22.64 2.51 -13.46
N GLY A 168 22.16 2.01 -14.61
CA GLY A 168 22.84 2.24 -15.90
C GLY A 168 24.28 1.74 -15.96
N GLY A 169 24.61 0.69 -15.21
CA GLY A 169 25.97 0.12 -15.13
C GLY A 169 26.89 0.80 -14.11
N ASN A 170 26.43 1.84 -13.42
CA ASN A 170 27.18 2.52 -12.38
C ASN A 170 26.61 2.18 -10.99
N GLU A 171 27.50 1.97 -10.02
CA GLU A 171 27.11 1.78 -8.63
C GLU A 171 26.79 3.14 -8.00
N LEU A 172 25.67 3.19 -7.27
CA LEU A 172 25.22 4.38 -6.55
C LEU A 172 25.75 4.34 -5.12
N HIS A 173 26.40 5.44 -4.70
CA HIS A 173 26.94 5.63 -3.35
C HIS A 173 26.36 6.89 -2.67
N ASN A 174 25.27 7.42 -3.19
CA ASN A 174 24.62 8.65 -2.75
C ASN A 174 23.68 8.42 -1.57
N TYR A 175 24.01 7.50 -0.68
CA TYR A 175 23.25 7.21 0.54
C TYR A 175 24.17 6.96 1.73
N SER A 176 23.66 7.27 2.92
CA SER A 176 24.35 7.03 4.18
C SER A 176 23.37 6.73 5.30
N PHE A 177 23.86 6.09 6.36
CA PHE A 177 23.09 5.81 7.57
C PHE A 177 23.69 6.61 8.73
N VAL A 178 22.83 7.20 9.55
CA VAL A 178 23.22 8.01 10.71
C VAL A 178 22.35 7.67 11.91
N LYS A 179 22.84 7.89 13.10
CA LYS A 179 22.00 7.79 14.31
C LYS A 179 21.02 8.95 14.38
N SER A 180 19.75 8.68 14.50
CA SER A 180 18.71 9.72 14.63
C SER A 180 18.97 10.67 15.80
N THR A 181 19.59 10.18 16.89
CA THR A 181 20.00 11.02 18.04
C THR A 181 21.00 12.11 17.69
N GLU A 182 21.74 11.95 16.59
CA GLU A 182 22.82 12.87 16.15
C GLU A 182 22.38 13.74 14.94
N ASN A 183 21.24 13.42 14.31
CA ASN A 183 20.77 14.12 13.10
C ASN A 183 19.35 14.67 13.27
N ARG A 184 19.25 16.01 13.37
CA ARG A 184 17.95 16.69 13.57
C ARG A 184 16.98 16.54 12.38
N ILE A 185 17.49 16.34 11.17
CA ILE A 185 16.63 16.18 9.99
C ILE A 185 15.98 14.79 10.02
N VAL A 186 16.74 13.76 10.42
CA VAL A 186 16.18 12.40 10.62
C VAL A 186 15.14 12.42 11.75
N GLN A 187 15.42 13.08 12.89
CA GLN A 187 14.41 13.26 13.96
C GLN A 187 13.15 13.97 13.46
N LEU A 188 13.28 15.00 12.61
CA LEU A 188 12.12 15.67 12.02
C LEU A 188 11.32 14.72 11.13
N SER A 189 12.01 13.88 10.35
CA SER A 189 11.35 12.85 9.51
C SER A 189 10.56 11.86 10.36
N ASP A 190 11.11 11.41 11.50
CA ASP A 190 10.44 10.51 12.44
C ASP A 190 9.15 11.13 13.00
N VAL A 191 9.19 12.41 13.35
CA VAL A 191 8.00 13.12 13.85
C VAL A 191 6.93 13.20 12.76
N ILE A 192 7.32 13.57 11.53
CA ILE A 192 6.38 13.71 10.41
C ILE A 192 5.76 12.36 10.04
N ILE A 193 6.57 11.31 9.88
CA ILE A 193 6.05 10.00 9.54
C ILE A 193 5.18 9.42 10.65
N GLY A 194 5.49 9.71 11.92
CA GLY A 194 4.67 9.36 13.06
C GLY A 194 3.28 10.02 13.03
N ILE A 195 3.19 11.29 12.61
CA ILE A 195 1.91 12.00 12.41
C ILE A 195 1.13 11.37 11.26
N ILE A 196 1.78 11.13 10.12
CA ILE A 196 1.16 10.50 8.95
C ILE A 196 0.68 9.09 9.29
N GLY A 197 1.49 8.29 9.99
CA GLY A 197 1.10 6.94 10.43
C GLY A 197 -0.14 6.95 11.32
N LYS A 198 -0.26 7.90 12.25
CA LYS A 198 -1.46 8.07 13.10
C LYS A 198 -2.68 8.51 12.29
N LEU A 199 -2.50 9.40 11.31
CA LEU A 199 -3.57 9.81 10.39
C LEU A 199 -4.09 8.61 9.61
N MET A 200 -3.21 7.80 9.03
CA MET A 200 -3.57 6.60 8.25
C MET A 200 -4.26 5.55 9.13
N LEU A 201 -3.74 5.32 10.34
CA LEU A 201 -4.36 4.40 11.29
C LEU A 201 -5.76 4.86 11.68
N TYR A 202 -5.94 6.14 12.00
CA TYR A 202 -7.25 6.71 12.35
C TYR A 202 -8.24 6.59 11.18
N ALA A 203 -7.82 6.92 9.95
CA ALA A 203 -8.65 6.74 8.77
C ALA A 203 -9.04 5.27 8.53
N ASN A 204 -8.13 4.33 8.82
CA ASN A 204 -8.40 2.91 8.62
C ASN A 204 -9.45 2.35 9.61
N VAL A 205 -9.34 2.71 10.90
CA VAL A 205 -10.21 2.15 11.96
C VAL A 205 -11.54 2.89 12.13
N SER A 206 -11.65 4.15 11.69
CA SER A 206 -12.85 4.98 11.84
C SER A 206 -13.78 4.85 10.64
N THR A 207 -15.08 5.02 10.86
CA THR A 207 -16.07 5.14 9.79
C THR A 207 -16.14 6.57 9.25
N LEU A 208 -16.57 6.74 8.01
CA LEU A 208 -16.71 8.08 7.41
C LEU A 208 -17.67 9.01 8.18
N PRO A 209 -18.83 8.53 8.71
CA PRO A 209 -19.70 9.34 9.58
C PRO A 209 -19.01 9.78 10.88
N GLU A 210 -18.23 8.92 11.54
CA GLU A 210 -17.46 9.26 12.75
C GLU A 210 -16.43 10.35 12.43
N ILE A 211 -15.65 10.18 11.38
CA ILE A 211 -14.68 11.17 10.91
C ILE A 211 -15.37 12.53 10.69
N LYS A 212 -16.48 12.58 9.96
CA LYS A 212 -17.21 13.82 9.71
C LYS A 212 -17.69 14.48 10.98
N LYS A 213 -18.18 13.69 11.95
CA LYS A 213 -18.62 14.19 13.26
C LYS A 213 -17.46 14.77 14.06
N GLU A 214 -16.33 14.09 14.10
CA GLU A 214 -15.14 14.55 14.82
C GLU A 214 -14.53 15.80 14.19
N MET A 215 -14.40 15.83 12.86
CA MET A 215 -13.88 17.00 12.13
C MET A 215 -14.76 18.24 12.38
N ALA A 216 -16.08 18.10 12.52
CA ALA A 216 -16.99 19.20 12.86
C ALA A 216 -16.84 19.73 14.29
N SER A 217 -16.15 19.01 15.18
CA SER A 217 -15.97 19.35 16.60
C SER A 217 -14.55 19.80 16.96
N LEU A 218 -13.68 19.96 15.97
CA LEU A 218 -12.30 20.39 16.18
C LEU A 218 -12.19 21.79 16.76
N SER A 219 -11.21 21.99 17.62
CA SER A 219 -10.82 23.34 18.07
C SER A 219 -10.10 24.09 16.93
N PRO A 220 -10.09 25.43 16.93
CA PRO A 220 -9.39 26.23 15.92
C PRO A 220 -7.90 25.86 15.77
N GLN A 221 -7.24 25.44 16.86
CA GLN A 221 -5.84 25.01 16.80
C GLN A 221 -5.68 23.66 16.09
N GLN A 222 -6.62 22.73 16.30
CA GLN A 222 -6.60 21.42 15.61
C GLN A 222 -6.90 21.59 14.12
N GLU A 223 -7.90 22.40 13.75
CA GLU A 223 -8.18 22.74 12.34
C GLU A 223 -6.95 23.32 11.65
N LYS A 224 -6.29 24.31 12.30
CA LYS A 224 -5.04 24.90 11.78
C LYS A 224 -3.95 23.86 11.58
N ASN A 225 -3.77 22.94 12.51
CA ASN A 225 -2.73 21.92 12.44
C ASN A 225 -3.00 20.93 11.27
N ILE A 226 -4.25 20.51 11.07
CA ILE A 226 -4.65 19.65 9.95
C ILE A 226 -4.46 20.39 8.63
N SER A 227 -4.88 21.67 8.55
CA SER A 227 -4.67 22.50 7.36
C SER A 227 -3.19 22.66 7.02
N LEU A 228 -2.31 22.84 8.00
CA LEU A 228 -0.86 22.89 7.77
C LEU A 228 -0.31 21.57 7.25
N LEU A 229 -0.78 20.43 7.78
CA LEU A 229 -0.39 19.11 7.28
C LEU A 229 -0.86 18.91 5.83
N ASN A 230 -2.12 19.24 5.53
CA ASN A 230 -2.66 19.18 4.18
C ASN A 230 -1.85 20.05 3.20
N ASN A 231 -1.53 21.28 3.59
CA ASN A 231 -0.71 22.19 2.77
C ASN A 231 0.70 21.62 2.53
N LEU A 232 1.30 20.97 3.53
CA LEU A 232 2.62 20.34 3.38
C LEU A 232 2.57 19.17 2.40
N ILE A 233 1.56 18.30 2.52
CA ILE A 233 1.35 17.17 1.61
C ILE A 233 1.12 17.68 0.18
N ASN A 234 0.23 18.65 -0.01
CA ASN A 234 -0.08 19.21 -1.33
C ASN A 234 1.13 19.90 -1.95
N ALA A 235 1.83 20.77 -1.21
CA ALA A 235 3.03 21.43 -1.70
C ALA A 235 4.14 20.44 -2.11
N SER A 236 4.25 19.30 -1.39
CA SER A 236 5.20 18.25 -1.73
C SER A 236 4.80 17.51 -3.00
N SER A 237 3.51 17.16 -3.12
CA SER A 237 2.97 16.51 -4.32
C SER A 237 3.04 17.41 -5.56
N ASP A 238 2.75 18.71 -5.41
CA ASP A 238 2.85 19.70 -6.50
C ASP A 238 4.29 19.89 -6.95
N HIS A 239 5.25 19.82 -6.02
CA HIS A 239 6.67 19.92 -6.35
C HIS A 239 7.15 18.67 -7.11
N CYS A 240 6.77 17.48 -6.65
CA CYS A 240 7.09 16.22 -7.31
C CYS A 240 6.03 15.15 -6.97
N LEU A 241 5.30 14.68 -7.97
CA LEU A 241 4.28 13.64 -7.81
C LEU A 241 4.82 12.33 -7.21
N ALA A 242 6.13 12.06 -7.39
CA ALA A 242 6.78 10.89 -6.85
C ALA A 242 7.09 10.97 -5.35
N PHE A 243 6.89 12.13 -4.70
CA PHE A 243 7.14 12.28 -3.26
C PHE A 243 6.08 11.61 -2.40
N ILE A 244 4.85 11.54 -2.88
CA ILE A 244 3.74 10.97 -2.10
C ILE A 244 3.24 9.71 -2.79
N HIS A 245 3.37 8.58 -2.10
CA HIS A 245 2.97 7.29 -2.65
C HIS A 245 2.04 6.55 -1.67
N TYR A 246 0.86 6.17 -2.15
CA TYR A 246 -0.10 5.38 -1.41
C TYR A 246 -0.34 4.02 -2.07
N THR A 247 -0.25 2.95 -1.28
CA THR A 247 -0.80 1.64 -1.62
C THR A 247 -1.97 1.38 -0.67
N ALA A 248 -3.12 1.95 -1.00
CA ALA A 248 -4.32 1.94 -0.19
C ALA A 248 -5.57 1.87 -1.08
N ASN A 249 -6.68 1.41 -0.50
CA ASN A 249 -7.96 1.34 -1.20
C ASN A 249 -8.63 2.72 -1.29
N PHE A 250 -9.62 2.83 -2.18
CA PHE A 250 -10.31 4.09 -2.41
C PHE A 250 -11.05 4.63 -1.18
N LEU A 251 -11.68 3.75 -0.38
CA LEU A 251 -12.41 4.18 0.80
C LEU A 251 -11.48 4.76 1.86
N GLU A 252 -10.32 4.15 2.06
CA GLU A 252 -9.30 4.66 2.98
C GLU A 252 -8.80 6.03 2.52
N MET A 253 -8.53 6.19 1.22
CA MET A 253 -8.10 7.47 0.64
C MET A 253 -9.20 8.54 0.71
N GLU A 254 -10.48 8.18 0.56
CA GLU A 254 -11.61 9.08 0.77
C GLU A 254 -11.66 9.58 2.21
N LYS A 255 -11.46 8.70 3.19
CA LYS A 255 -11.40 9.05 4.62
C LYS A 255 -10.23 10.00 4.92
N VAL A 256 -9.02 9.69 4.42
CA VAL A 256 -7.85 10.57 4.55
C VAL A 256 -8.13 11.94 3.93
N THR A 257 -8.68 11.98 2.74
CA THR A 257 -9.06 13.23 2.07
C THR A 257 -10.09 14.01 2.89
N CYS A 258 -11.11 13.33 3.42
CA CYS A 258 -12.12 13.95 4.28
C CYS A 258 -11.49 14.62 5.51
N ILE A 259 -10.56 13.94 6.20
CA ILE A 259 -9.85 14.50 7.35
C ILE A 259 -9.06 15.75 6.95
N LEU A 260 -8.28 15.65 5.88
CA LEU A 260 -7.36 16.72 5.46
C LEU A 260 -8.07 17.95 4.89
N THR A 261 -9.27 17.79 4.30
CA THR A 261 -9.97 18.89 3.58
C THR A 261 -11.13 19.50 4.36
N MET A 262 -11.66 18.83 5.40
CA MET A 262 -12.75 19.39 6.22
C MET A 262 -12.28 20.37 7.28
N ALA A 263 -11.00 20.41 7.62
CA ALA A 263 -10.42 21.47 8.43
C ALA A 263 -10.43 22.77 7.61
N LYS A 264 -11.31 23.70 8.01
CA LYS A 264 -11.55 24.97 7.32
C LYS A 264 -10.41 25.97 7.53
#